data_514f82df1af56d25a81808663db48ce3
#
_entry.id   514f82df1af56d25a81808663db48ce3
#
_cell.length_a   1.000
_cell.length_b   1.000
_cell.length_c   1.000
_cell.angle_alpha   90.00
_cell.angle_beta   90.00
_cell.angle_gamma   90.00
#
_symmetry.space_group_name_H-M   'P 1'
#
loop_
_entity.id
_entity.type
_entity.pdbx_description
1 polymer ?
#
loop_
_entity_poly.entity_id
_entity_poly.type
_entity_poly.pdbx_seq_one_letter_code
_entity_poly.pdbx_strand_id
1 'polypeptide(L)'
;MKTTYSVTEGQALFPRIIKQAQGELVTIQRHGTVAAFVVGRTRMEAIAETMELLANDDFRTTLKKYRAGKLKMKTLPTADV
;
A
#
# COMPACT_ATOMS: atom_id res chain seq x y z
N MET A 1 5.82 -6.82 18.20
CA MET A 1 5.49 -5.44 17.83
C MET A 1 4.14 -5.38 17.15
N LYS A 2 3.37 -4.35 17.41
CA LYS A 2 2.04 -4.25 16.85
C LYS A 2 2.10 -3.94 15.37
N THR A 3 1.39 -4.70 14.56
CA THR A 3 1.31 -4.47 13.12
C THR A 3 -0.12 -4.32 12.63
N THR A 4 -1.08 -4.33 13.54
CA THR A 4 -2.49 -4.19 13.20
C THR A 4 -3.06 -2.99 13.95
N TYR A 5 -3.72 -2.12 13.22
CA TYR A 5 -4.29 -0.89 13.78
C TYR A 5 -5.72 -0.73 13.29
N SER A 6 -6.53 -0.08 14.11
CA SER A 6 -7.87 0.30 13.66
C SER A 6 -7.74 1.52 12.74
N VAL A 7 -8.80 1.85 12.03
CA VAL A 7 -8.82 3.05 11.18
C VAL A 7 -8.53 4.29 12.01
N THR A 8 -9.13 4.38 13.20
CA THR A 8 -8.90 5.53 14.07
C THR A 8 -7.46 5.64 14.52
N GLU A 9 -6.87 4.50 14.91
CA GLU A 9 -5.45 4.48 15.27
C GLU A 9 -4.60 4.83 14.08
N GLY A 10 -4.99 4.34 12.92
CA GLY A 10 -4.26 4.61 11.68
C GLY A 10 -4.21 6.09 11.37
N GLN A 11 -5.32 6.79 11.59
CA GLN A 11 -5.34 8.23 11.36
C GLN A 11 -4.40 8.96 12.31
N ALA A 12 -4.41 8.57 13.56
CA ALA A 12 -3.60 9.24 14.57
C ALA A 12 -2.11 8.92 14.42
N LEU A 13 -1.78 7.72 13.96
CA LEU A 13 -0.41 7.24 13.94
C LEU A 13 0.14 7.08 12.53
N PHE A 14 -0.50 7.67 11.55
CA PHE A 14 -0.14 7.45 10.16
C PHE A 14 1.35 7.66 9.84
N PRO A 15 1.99 8.75 10.29
CA PRO A 15 3.42 8.91 10.02
C PRO A 15 4.25 7.75 10.55
N ARG A 16 3.87 7.24 11.73
CA ARG A 16 4.56 6.13 12.34
C ARG A 16 4.31 4.85 11.57
N ILE A 17 3.07 4.66 11.10
CA ILE A 17 2.70 3.50 10.32
C ILE A 17 3.46 3.46 9.01
N ILE A 18 3.62 4.59 8.34
CA ILE A 18 4.38 4.66 7.10
C ILE A 18 5.82 4.21 7.34
N LYS A 19 6.41 4.66 8.44
CA LYS A 19 7.75 4.30 8.78
C LYS A 19 7.85 2.79 9.07
N GLN A 20 6.90 2.27 9.81
CA GLN A 20 6.86 0.86 10.14
C GLN A 20 6.68 0.00 8.90
N ALA A 21 5.88 0.48 7.95
CA ALA A 21 5.59 -0.27 6.74
C ALA A 21 6.81 -0.44 5.84
N GLN A 22 7.87 0.32 6.06
CA GLN A 22 9.09 0.13 5.27
C GLN A 22 9.74 -1.22 5.58
N GLY A 23 9.50 -1.76 6.76
CA GLY A 23 10.13 -3.02 7.17
C GLY A 23 9.16 -4.17 7.32
N GLU A 24 7.88 -3.91 7.44
CA GLU A 24 6.90 -4.98 7.66
C GLU A 24 5.53 -4.56 7.17
N LEU A 25 4.70 -5.55 6.91
CA LEU A 25 3.34 -5.30 6.44
C LEU A 25 2.50 -4.82 7.61
N VAL A 26 1.77 -3.74 7.42
CA VAL A 26 0.87 -3.21 8.44
C VAL A 26 -0.56 -3.41 7.96
N THR A 27 -1.41 -3.86 8.86
CA THR A 27 -2.81 -4.14 8.57
C THR A 27 -3.69 -3.08 9.21
N ILE A 28 -4.66 -2.58 8.47
CA ILE A 28 -5.64 -1.64 8.99
C ILE A 28 -6.98 -2.35 9.04
N GLN A 29 -7.62 -2.30 10.20
CA GLN A 29 -8.90 -2.95 10.41
C GLN A 29 -10.00 -1.93 10.63
N ARG A 30 -11.20 -2.30 10.21
CA ARG A 30 -12.37 -1.50 10.46
C ARG A 30 -13.41 -2.44 11.04
N HIS A 31 -13.86 -2.14 12.25
CA HIS A 31 -14.86 -2.97 12.93
C HIS A 31 -14.44 -4.44 12.98
N GLY A 32 -13.18 -4.68 13.27
CA GLY A 32 -12.67 -6.05 13.41
C GLY A 32 -12.40 -6.78 12.11
N THR A 33 -12.64 -6.12 10.98
CA THR A 33 -12.41 -6.74 9.67
C THR A 33 -11.29 -6.01 8.96
N VAL A 34 -10.43 -6.75 8.28
CA VAL A 34 -9.32 -6.14 7.55
C VAL A 34 -9.88 -5.27 6.43
N ALA A 35 -9.50 -4.00 6.46
CA ALA A 35 -9.94 -3.03 5.47
C ALA A 35 -8.84 -2.68 4.46
N ALA A 36 -7.58 -2.72 4.91
CA ALA A 36 -6.48 -2.32 4.04
C ALA A 36 -5.16 -2.80 4.58
N PHE A 37 -4.16 -2.79 3.72
CA PHE A 37 -2.79 -3.05 4.13
C PHE A 37 -1.94 -1.85 3.77
N VAL A 38 -0.92 -1.58 4.59
CA VAL A 38 0.05 -0.55 4.28
C VAL A 38 1.37 -1.25 4.01
N VAL A 39 1.93 -1.01 2.85
CA VAL A 39 3.15 -1.68 2.39
C VAL A 39 4.13 -0.62 1.96
N GLY A 40 5.37 -0.72 2.44
CA GLY A 40 6.39 0.23 2.04
C GLY A 40 6.74 0.07 0.57
N ARG A 41 7.25 1.13 -0.02
CA ARG A 41 7.54 1.16 -1.45
C ARG A 41 8.48 0.04 -1.91
N THR A 42 9.59 -0.12 -1.22
CA THR A 42 10.57 -1.13 -1.60
C THR A 42 10.00 -2.54 -1.50
N ARG A 43 9.23 -2.76 -0.44
CA ARG A 43 8.60 -4.05 -0.25
C ARG A 43 7.56 -4.32 -1.31
N MET A 44 6.81 -3.28 -1.68
CA MET A 44 5.81 -3.42 -2.73
C MET A 44 6.45 -3.75 -4.07
N GLU A 45 7.60 -3.16 -4.35
CA GLU A 45 8.33 -3.45 -5.58
C GLU A 45 8.75 -4.91 -5.65
N ALA A 46 9.18 -5.47 -4.52
CA ALA A 46 9.57 -6.88 -4.48
C ALA A 46 8.36 -7.78 -4.69
N ILE A 47 7.23 -7.43 -4.09
CA ILE A 47 5.99 -8.18 -4.29
C ILE A 47 5.57 -8.10 -5.74
N ALA A 48 5.74 -6.93 -6.35
CA ALA A 48 5.36 -6.69 -7.72
C ALA A 48 6.13 -7.57 -8.69
N GLU A 49 7.41 -7.76 -8.45
CA GLU A 49 8.21 -8.64 -9.30
C GLU A 49 7.67 -10.07 -9.26
N THR A 50 7.31 -10.52 -8.07
CA THR A 50 6.72 -11.84 -7.92
C THR A 50 5.40 -11.94 -8.67
N MET A 51 4.58 -10.91 -8.56
CA MET A 51 3.28 -10.91 -9.22
C MET A 51 3.41 -10.89 -10.73
N GLU A 52 4.44 -10.24 -11.25
CA GLU A 52 4.70 -10.27 -12.69
C GLU A 52 4.97 -11.69 -13.14
N LEU A 53 5.71 -12.44 -12.35
CA LEU A 53 6.00 -13.82 -12.67
C LEU A 53 4.73 -14.67 -12.66
N LEU A 54 3.74 -14.28 -11.89
CA LEU A 54 2.48 -15.00 -11.81
C LEU A 54 1.48 -14.55 -12.87
N ALA A 55 1.91 -13.67 -13.74
CA ALA A 55 1.09 -13.20 -14.87
C ALA A 55 -0.19 -12.49 -14.44
N ASN A 56 -0.12 -11.69 -13.41
CA ASN A 56 -1.25 -10.89 -12.98
C ASN A 56 -1.29 -9.61 -13.82
N ASP A 57 -2.11 -9.60 -14.86
CA ASP A 57 -2.12 -8.50 -15.82
C ASP A 57 -2.54 -7.15 -15.23
N ASP A 58 -3.56 -7.14 -14.40
CA ASP A 58 -4.00 -5.88 -13.82
C ASP A 58 -2.92 -5.26 -12.96
N PHE A 59 -2.31 -6.09 -12.13
CA PHE A 59 -1.26 -5.61 -11.26
C PHE A 59 -0.06 -5.14 -12.06
N ARG A 60 0.30 -5.90 -13.10
CA ARG A 60 1.42 -5.54 -13.95
C ARG A 60 1.19 -4.21 -14.65
N THR A 61 -0.01 -3.97 -15.10
CA THR A 61 -0.37 -2.73 -15.76
C THR A 61 -0.24 -1.56 -14.80
N THR A 62 -0.76 -1.71 -13.59
CA THR A 62 -0.64 -0.69 -12.56
C THR A 62 0.81 -0.40 -12.25
N LEU A 63 1.61 -1.44 -12.13
CA LEU A 63 3.00 -1.30 -11.80
C LEU A 63 3.76 -0.59 -12.90
N LYS A 64 3.46 -0.89 -14.15
CA LYS A 64 4.10 -0.20 -15.25
C LYS A 64 3.82 1.28 -15.23
N LYS A 65 2.59 1.65 -14.93
CA LYS A 65 2.22 3.07 -14.83
C LYS A 65 2.97 3.74 -13.69
N TYR A 66 3.09 3.04 -12.58
CA TYR A 66 3.82 3.57 -11.45
C TYR A 66 5.29 3.81 -11.79
N ARG A 67 5.93 2.83 -12.40
CA ARG A 67 7.34 2.94 -12.78
C ARG A 67 7.58 4.04 -13.80
N ALA A 68 6.61 4.26 -14.66
CA ALA A 68 6.70 5.31 -15.63
C ALA A 68 6.39 6.69 -15.04
N GLY A 69 5.97 6.73 -13.80
CA GLY A 69 5.67 7.97 -13.14
C GLY A 69 4.33 8.56 -13.51
N LYS A 70 3.49 7.80 -14.18
CA LYS A 70 2.24 8.33 -14.65
C LYS A 70 1.14 8.37 -13.64
N LEU A 71 1.23 7.53 -12.63
CA LEU A 71 0.21 7.49 -11.62
C LEU A 71 0.32 8.61 -10.62
N LYS A 72 1.50 9.07 -10.36
CA LYS A 72 1.73 9.92 -9.25
C LYS A 72 1.03 11.22 -9.25
N MET A 73 0.55 11.66 -10.38
CA MET A 73 -0.07 12.90 -10.36
C MET A 73 -1.50 12.91 -10.49
N LYS A 74 -1.94 12.30 -11.47
CA LYS A 74 -3.30 12.44 -11.76
C LYS A 74 -4.21 11.74 -10.90
N THR A 75 -3.80 10.65 -10.43
CA THR A 75 -4.68 9.83 -9.67
C THR A 75 -5.01 10.36 -8.36
N LEU A 76 -4.21 11.20 -7.88
CA LEU A 76 -4.44 11.65 -6.58
C LEU A 76 -5.58 12.55 -6.42
N PRO A 77 -5.96 13.02 -7.40
CA PRO A 77 -7.10 13.82 -7.23
C PRO A 77 -8.22 13.08 -6.74
N THR A 78 -8.08 12.34 -6.77
CA THR A 78 -8.83 11.98 -6.34
C THR A 78 -8.96 11.65 -5.31
N ALA A 79 -8.35 11.77 -5.32
CA ALA A 79 -8.31 11.54 -4.34
C ALA A 79 -9.07 11.96 -3.66
N ASP A 80 -9.29 12.29 -4.14
CA ASP A 80 -9.93 12.64 -3.65
C ASP A 80 -10.54 12.42 -2.97
N VAL A 81 -10.21 12.46 -3.02
CA VAL A 81 -10.69 12.23 -2.38
C VAL A 81 -11.11 12.09 -1.82
#